data_50e2b04ae16750f7c9c7e98f14eb7c0d
#
_entry.id   50e2b04ae16750f7c9c7e98f14eb7c0d
#
_cell.length_a   1.000
_cell.length_b   1.000
_cell.length_c   1.000
_cell.angle_alpha   90.00
_cell.angle_beta   90.00
_cell.angle_gamma   90.00
#
_symmetry.space_group_name_H-M   'P 1'
#
loop_
_entity.id
_entity.type
_entity.pdbx_description
1 polymer ?
#
loop_
_entity_poly.entity_id
_entity_poly.type
_entity_poly.pdbx_seq_one_letter_code
_entity_poly.pdbx_strand_id
1 'polypeptide(L)'
;MTSDATISCDVLIIGSGAAGLSLALQLAKSYQVIVLSKGPLAEGSTYYAQGGIAAVFDENDSIESHVADTLVAGGGLCDEQVVRYTAERAKESLQWLIELGVAFDQESDPEGNTRFHLTREGGHSHRRILHAADATGRAVQSTLTSQALNHPNIKVLEYTNAIDLITQSEHHELRCVGAYVWSLNHQHVLTISAKFTALCTGGASKVYQYTSNPDVASGDGIAMAWRAGCRVANMEFNQFHPTCLFHPNAHNFLLTEALRGEGAHLKRPDGSRFMPEFHELAELAPRDVVARAIDYEMKRLGADCMYLDISHQPADFVRQHFPTIYEKCLSLGIDITQEPMPIVPAAHYTCGGVMTNLDARTDVAGLYAIGEVAYTGLHGANRMASNSLLECVVFARAAAADMTKHMAAVTLTTAIRPWDESKVTDSDEEVIIQHNWHELRLFMWDYVGIVRTTKRLERALRRVELLQQEIHEYYANFRVTSNLLELRNLAQVAQLIIQSAIQRKESRGLHYTLDYPEPLSQSLPTILTPKRYPGSKEDQ
;
A
#
# COMPACT_ATOMS: atom_id res chain seq x y z
N MET A 1 -0.47 -32.83 15.22
CA MET A 1 -1.00 -33.05 13.87
C MET A 1 0.20 -33.24 12.97
N THR A 2 0.23 -34.34 12.19
CA THR A 2 1.36 -34.66 11.30
C THR A 2 1.57 -33.50 10.29
N SER A 3 2.82 -33.07 10.09
CA SER A 3 3.27 -31.92 9.29
C SER A 3 2.92 -31.94 7.78
N ASP A 4 2.18 -32.95 7.31
CA ASP A 4 1.97 -33.20 5.87
C ASP A 4 0.56 -32.92 5.36
N ALA A 5 -0.34 -32.31 6.15
CA ALA A 5 -1.71 -32.09 5.70
C ALA A 5 -1.81 -30.84 4.81
N THR A 6 -1.98 -31.06 3.50
CA THR A 6 -2.37 -29.98 2.57
C THR A 6 -3.80 -29.53 2.85
N ILE A 7 -3.97 -28.24 3.10
CA ILE A 7 -5.27 -27.61 3.24
C ILE A 7 -5.74 -27.19 1.83
N SER A 8 -7.01 -27.44 1.51
CA SER A 8 -7.56 -27.13 0.20
C SER A 8 -8.71 -26.12 0.30
N CYS A 9 -8.81 -25.22 -0.67
CA CYS A 9 -9.92 -24.28 -0.84
C CYS A 9 -10.16 -23.98 -2.32
N ASP A 10 -11.29 -23.32 -2.63
CA ASP A 10 -11.50 -22.82 -3.98
C ASP A 10 -10.66 -21.57 -4.24
N VAL A 11 -10.61 -20.64 -3.27
CA VAL A 11 -9.83 -19.41 -3.38
C VAL A 11 -9.01 -19.14 -2.13
N LEU A 12 -7.71 -18.89 -2.33
CA LEU A 12 -6.79 -18.42 -1.32
C LEU A 12 -6.59 -16.91 -1.47
N ILE A 13 -6.84 -16.15 -0.41
CA ILE A 13 -6.65 -14.70 -0.37
C ILE A 13 -5.54 -14.38 0.62
N ILE A 14 -4.47 -13.73 0.16
CA ILE A 14 -3.32 -13.34 0.99
C ILE A 14 -3.44 -11.85 1.29
N GLY A 15 -3.86 -11.52 2.50
CA GLY A 15 -4.12 -10.16 2.98
C GLY A 15 -5.58 -9.92 3.37
N SER A 16 -5.80 -9.28 4.51
CA SER A 16 -7.08 -9.08 5.18
C SER A 16 -7.57 -7.63 5.20
N GLY A 17 -7.00 -6.76 4.35
CA GLY A 17 -7.46 -5.38 4.16
C GLY A 17 -8.75 -5.29 3.33
N ALA A 18 -9.16 -4.07 2.98
CA ALA A 18 -10.39 -3.81 2.21
C ALA A 18 -10.49 -4.65 0.92
N ALA A 19 -9.38 -4.81 0.19
CA ALA A 19 -9.35 -5.61 -1.04
C ALA A 19 -9.64 -7.09 -0.78
N GLY A 20 -8.92 -7.69 0.18
CA GLY A 20 -9.05 -9.12 0.48
C GLY A 20 -10.39 -9.50 1.07
N LEU A 21 -10.88 -8.73 2.03
CA LEU A 21 -12.19 -9.00 2.65
C LEU A 21 -13.35 -8.72 1.68
N SER A 22 -13.24 -7.70 0.82
CA SER A 22 -14.23 -7.47 -0.22
C SER A 22 -14.31 -8.63 -1.21
N LEU A 23 -13.14 -9.14 -1.67
CA LEU A 23 -13.08 -10.31 -2.53
C LEU A 23 -13.65 -11.55 -1.84
N ALA A 24 -13.30 -11.80 -0.58
CA ALA A 24 -13.76 -12.94 0.19
C ALA A 24 -15.29 -12.97 0.29
N LEU A 25 -15.91 -11.83 0.65
CA LEU A 25 -17.37 -11.70 0.80
C LEU A 25 -18.13 -11.85 -0.52
N GLN A 26 -17.54 -11.43 -1.64
CA GLN A 26 -18.14 -11.65 -2.97
C GLN A 26 -18.15 -13.13 -3.35
N LEU A 27 -17.04 -13.84 -3.12
CA LEU A 27 -16.86 -15.24 -3.54
C LEU A 27 -17.52 -16.25 -2.59
N ALA A 28 -17.57 -15.94 -1.30
CA ALA A 28 -18.05 -16.85 -0.26
C ALA A 28 -19.54 -17.23 -0.40
N LYS A 29 -20.30 -16.48 -1.20
CA LYS A 29 -21.69 -16.84 -1.54
C LYS A 29 -21.79 -18.24 -2.18
N SER A 30 -20.73 -18.71 -2.84
CA SER A 30 -20.73 -19.97 -3.61
C SER A 30 -19.49 -20.84 -3.44
N TYR A 31 -18.41 -20.30 -2.85
CA TYR A 31 -17.10 -20.97 -2.82
C TYR A 31 -16.47 -20.97 -1.43
N GLN A 32 -15.60 -21.95 -1.19
CA GLN A 32 -14.79 -22.02 0.03
C GLN A 32 -13.57 -21.10 -0.10
N VAL A 33 -13.46 -20.13 0.81
CA VAL A 33 -12.42 -19.11 0.79
C VAL A 33 -11.56 -19.22 2.05
N ILE A 34 -10.24 -19.16 1.87
CA ILE A 34 -9.28 -18.98 2.98
C ILE A 34 -8.69 -17.58 2.86
N VAL A 35 -8.75 -16.79 3.94
CA VAL A 35 -8.11 -15.48 4.06
C VAL A 35 -6.95 -15.59 5.03
N LEU A 36 -5.76 -15.18 4.60
CA LEU A 36 -4.57 -15.09 5.43
C LEU A 36 -4.39 -13.67 5.95
N SER A 37 -4.09 -13.55 7.24
CA SER A 37 -3.65 -12.31 7.85
C SER A 37 -2.32 -12.52 8.59
N LYS A 38 -1.35 -11.66 8.33
CA LYS A 38 -0.03 -11.71 8.94
C LYS A 38 -0.05 -11.36 10.44
N GLY A 39 -0.97 -10.49 10.82
CA GLY A 39 -1.30 -10.11 12.19
C GLY A 39 -2.79 -10.27 12.48
N PRO A 40 -3.32 -9.52 13.46
CA PRO A 40 -4.76 -9.41 13.67
C PRO A 40 -5.47 -8.88 12.42
N LEU A 41 -6.73 -9.29 12.17
CA LEU A 41 -7.51 -8.85 11.00
C LEU A 41 -7.64 -7.32 10.88
N ALA A 42 -7.67 -6.63 11.99
CA ALA A 42 -7.76 -5.18 12.03
C ALA A 42 -6.42 -4.47 11.75
N GLU A 43 -5.29 -5.21 11.73
CA GLU A 43 -3.97 -4.61 11.53
C GLU A 43 -3.66 -4.49 10.04
N GLY A 44 -3.80 -3.29 9.50
CA GLY A 44 -3.52 -3.00 8.10
C GLY A 44 -3.79 -1.56 7.73
N SER A 45 -3.25 -1.11 6.59
CA SER A 45 -3.38 0.29 6.13
C SER A 45 -4.84 0.74 5.99
N THR A 46 -5.76 -0.18 5.69
CA THR A 46 -7.19 0.12 5.62
C THR A 46 -7.73 0.65 6.94
N TYR A 47 -7.41 0.01 8.07
CA TYR A 47 -7.92 0.40 9.38
C TYR A 47 -7.50 1.82 9.79
N TYR A 48 -6.31 2.23 9.39
CA TYR A 48 -5.73 3.54 9.71
C TYR A 48 -6.03 4.61 8.67
N ALA A 49 -6.76 4.30 7.59
CA ALA A 49 -7.12 5.29 6.59
C ALA A 49 -8.11 6.32 7.15
N GLN A 50 -7.68 7.57 7.22
CA GLN A 50 -8.46 8.70 7.76
C GLN A 50 -9.39 9.31 6.72
N GLY A 51 -8.95 9.34 5.45
CA GLY A 51 -9.72 9.89 4.33
C GLY A 51 -10.97 9.05 3.99
N GLY A 52 -11.67 9.47 2.95
CA GLY A 52 -12.89 8.78 2.50
C GLY A 52 -12.69 7.95 1.24
N ILE A 53 -13.78 7.70 0.54
CA ILE A 53 -13.84 6.98 -0.73
C ILE A 53 -14.50 7.88 -1.78
N ALA A 54 -13.81 8.07 -2.92
CA ALA A 54 -14.29 8.94 -3.98
C ALA A 54 -15.38 8.25 -4.80
N ALA A 55 -16.53 8.91 -4.96
CA ALA A 55 -17.58 8.51 -5.90
C ALA A 55 -18.52 9.67 -6.22
N VAL A 56 -19.04 9.69 -7.43
CA VAL A 56 -19.98 10.72 -7.89
C VAL A 56 -21.40 10.39 -7.37
N PHE A 57 -21.85 11.17 -6.38
CA PHE A 57 -23.20 11.12 -5.81
C PHE A 57 -23.98 12.42 -6.03
N ASP A 58 -23.29 13.55 -6.12
CA ASP A 58 -23.88 14.89 -6.31
C ASP A 58 -24.24 15.10 -7.79
N GLU A 59 -25.38 15.70 -8.05
CA GLU A 59 -25.86 16.03 -9.42
C GLU A 59 -25.01 17.10 -10.12
N ASN A 60 -24.27 17.92 -9.37
CA ASN A 60 -23.35 18.91 -9.90
C ASN A 60 -21.95 18.36 -10.21
N ASP A 61 -21.71 17.07 -9.94
CA ASP A 61 -20.45 16.37 -10.25
C ASP A 61 -20.68 15.36 -11.40
N SER A 62 -19.62 14.92 -12.05
CA SER A 62 -19.69 13.97 -13.16
C SER A 62 -18.54 12.95 -13.12
N ILE A 63 -18.76 11.80 -13.76
CA ILE A 63 -17.71 10.79 -13.96
C ILE A 63 -16.53 11.39 -14.73
N GLU A 64 -16.82 12.21 -15.77
CA GLU A 64 -15.80 12.89 -16.56
C GLU A 64 -14.93 13.82 -15.72
N SER A 65 -15.53 14.53 -14.75
CA SER A 65 -14.77 15.37 -13.81
C SER A 65 -13.88 14.54 -12.90
N HIS A 66 -14.37 13.39 -12.37
CA HIS A 66 -13.57 12.48 -11.56
C HIS A 66 -12.41 11.87 -12.37
N VAL A 67 -12.68 11.48 -13.62
CA VAL A 67 -11.65 10.98 -14.56
C VAL A 67 -10.59 12.05 -14.82
N ALA A 68 -11.00 13.27 -15.17
CA ALA A 68 -10.07 14.37 -15.46
C ALA A 68 -9.17 14.68 -14.26
N ASP A 69 -9.74 14.81 -13.06
CA ASP A 69 -8.99 15.06 -11.83
C ASP A 69 -7.94 13.95 -11.56
N THR A 70 -8.33 12.68 -11.77
CA THR A 70 -7.44 11.52 -11.58
C THR A 70 -6.28 11.52 -12.59
N LEU A 71 -6.57 11.80 -13.87
CA LEU A 71 -5.54 11.88 -14.92
C LEU A 71 -4.54 13.01 -14.65
N VAL A 72 -5.02 14.17 -14.20
CA VAL A 72 -4.15 15.30 -13.82
C VAL A 72 -3.26 14.91 -12.64
N ALA A 73 -3.81 14.33 -11.58
CA ALA A 73 -3.05 13.90 -10.42
C ALA A 73 -1.98 12.86 -10.79
N GLY A 74 -2.27 11.94 -11.69
CA GLY A 74 -1.37 10.88 -12.13
C GLY A 74 -0.25 11.30 -13.09
N GLY A 75 -0.15 12.61 -13.42
CA GLY A 75 1.00 13.16 -14.14
C GLY A 75 1.23 12.59 -15.54
N GLY A 76 0.15 12.20 -16.24
CA GLY A 76 0.19 11.66 -17.60
C GLY A 76 0.60 10.18 -17.70
N LEU A 77 0.63 9.44 -16.61
CA LEU A 77 0.97 8.00 -16.57
C LEU A 77 -0.19 7.10 -16.17
N CYS A 78 -1.39 7.66 -15.92
CA CYS A 78 -2.58 6.85 -15.74
C CYS A 78 -2.99 6.18 -17.07
N ASP A 79 -3.56 4.99 -16.95
CA ASP A 79 -4.35 4.38 -18.02
C ASP A 79 -5.78 4.93 -17.96
N GLU A 80 -6.17 5.74 -18.96
CA GLU A 80 -7.48 6.38 -18.99
C GLU A 80 -8.64 5.37 -18.96
N GLN A 81 -8.46 4.20 -19.60
CA GLN A 81 -9.48 3.15 -19.58
C GLN A 81 -9.71 2.62 -18.16
N VAL A 82 -8.63 2.44 -17.40
CA VAL A 82 -8.69 1.99 -16.00
C VAL A 82 -9.29 3.06 -15.10
N VAL A 83 -8.91 4.32 -15.29
CA VAL A 83 -9.47 5.45 -14.53
C VAL A 83 -10.97 5.54 -14.74
N ARG A 84 -11.42 5.50 -15.99
CA ARG A 84 -12.84 5.53 -16.36
C ARG A 84 -13.59 4.32 -15.80
N TYR A 85 -13.04 3.11 -15.97
CA TYR A 85 -13.60 1.87 -15.43
C TYR A 85 -13.83 1.97 -13.92
N THR A 86 -12.88 2.55 -13.20
CA THR A 86 -12.95 2.70 -11.74
C THR A 86 -14.00 3.75 -11.34
N ALA A 87 -14.01 4.92 -12.00
CA ALA A 87 -14.95 5.99 -11.70
C ALA A 87 -16.41 5.60 -11.99
N GLU A 88 -16.68 4.92 -13.10
CA GLU A 88 -18.00 4.43 -13.47
C GLU A 88 -18.60 3.42 -12.48
N ARG A 89 -17.73 2.59 -11.85
CA ARG A 89 -18.12 1.55 -10.89
C ARG A 89 -18.08 1.99 -9.43
N ALA A 90 -17.69 3.23 -9.18
CA ALA A 90 -17.54 3.76 -7.83
C ALA A 90 -18.85 3.73 -7.05
N LYS A 91 -19.92 4.29 -7.62
CA LYS A 91 -21.23 4.40 -6.96
C LYS A 91 -21.79 3.03 -6.58
N GLU A 92 -21.76 2.06 -7.49
CA GLU A 92 -22.23 0.68 -7.24
C GLU A 92 -21.39 -0.02 -6.16
N SER A 93 -20.07 0.22 -6.17
CA SER A 93 -19.15 -0.37 -5.19
C SER A 93 -19.39 0.18 -3.78
N LEU A 94 -19.65 1.49 -3.65
CA LEU A 94 -19.99 2.07 -2.36
C LEU A 94 -21.40 1.66 -1.90
N GLN A 95 -22.34 1.55 -2.81
CA GLN A 95 -23.70 1.05 -2.48
C GLN A 95 -23.60 -0.35 -1.85
N TRP A 96 -22.75 -1.21 -2.39
CA TRP A 96 -22.49 -2.52 -1.80
C TRP A 96 -21.90 -2.46 -0.39
N LEU A 97 -20.97 -1.53 -0.11
CA LEU A 97 -20.45 -1.32 1.25
C LEU A 97 -21.54 -0.84 2.22
N ILE A 98 -22.43 0.05 1.77
CA ILE A 98 -23.58 0.54 2.54
C ILE A 98 -24.54 -0.61 2.86
N GLU A 99 -24.83 -1.46 1.90
CA GLU A 99 -25.69 -2.66 2.07
C GLU A 99 -25.07 -3.68 3.06
N LEU A 100 -23.73 -3.74 3.16
CA LEU A 100 -23.05 -4.54 4.18
C LEU A 100 -23.10 -3.92 5.57
N GLY A 101 -23.50 -2.65 5.69
CA GLY A 101 -23.63 -1.95 6.97
C GLY A 101 -22.54 -0.93 7.27
N VAL A 102 -21.73 -0.52 6.28
CA VAL A 102 -20.80 0.61 6.48
C VAL A 102 -21.60 1.90 6.64
N ALA A 103 -21.49 2.54 7.81
CA ALA A 103 -22.15 3.79 8.12
C ALA A 103 -21.29 4.98 7.66
N PHE A 104 -21.69 5.63 6.58
CA PHE A 104 -21.12 6.90 6.14
C PHE A 104 -21.91 8.07 6.72
N ASP A 105 -21.26 9.21 6.91
CA ASP A 105 -21.85 10.41 7.46
C ASP A 105 -22.97 10.95 6.55
N GLN A 106 -24.03 11.40 7.17
CA GLN A 106 -25.21 11.93 6.51
C GLN A 106 -25.55 13.33 7.02
N GLU A 107 -26.18 14.11 6.17
CA GLU A 107 -26.72 15.43 6.50
C GLU A 107 -28.17 15.55 6.00
N SER A 108 -28.92 16.49 6.57
CA SER A 108 -30.24 16.84 6.06
C SER A 108 -30.09 17.99 5.04
N ASP A 109 -30.71 17.83 3.88
CA ASP A 109 -30.83 18.92 2.93
C ASP A 109 -31.82 19.99 3.41
N PRO A 110 -31.90 21.17 2.77
CA PRO A 110 -32.84 22.23 3.14
C PRO A 110 -34.33 21.80 3.09
N GLU A 111 -34.65 20.73 2.37
CA GLU A 111 -35.99 20.15 2.23
C GLU A 111 -36.28 19.07 3.27
N GLY A 112 -35.26 18.71 4.11
CA GLY A 112 -35.39 17.73 5.18
C GLY A 112 -35.11 16.29 4.75
N ASN A 113 -34.64 16.04 3.51
CA ASN A 113 -34.24 14.70 3.08
C ASN A 113 -32.84 14.37 3.57
N THR A 114 -32.61 13.12 3.89
CA THR A 114 -31.29 12.63 4.26
C THR A 114 -30.45 12.34 3.03
N ARG A 115 -29.24 12.93 2.98
CA ARG A 115 -28.23 12.66 1.94
C ARG A 115 -26.86 12.41 2.56
N PHE A 116 -25.93 11.84 1.81
CA PHE A 116 -24.56 11.68 2.29
C PHE A 116 -23.86 13.04 2.40
N HIS A 117 -23.17 13.24 3.52
CA HIS A 117 -22.27 14.36 3.66
C HIS A 117 -20.99 14.09 2.86
N LEU A 118 -20.72 14.95 1.86
CA LEU A 118 -19.57 14.80 0.97
C LEU A 118 -18.51 15.83 1.29
N THR A 119 -17.26 15.39 1.38
CA THR A 119 -16.09 16.27 1.53
C THR A 119 -15.32 16.38 0.22
N ARG A 120 -14.36 17.32 0.19
CA ARG A 120 -13.42 17.52 -0.92
C ARG A 120 -11.99 17.39 -0.38
N GLU A 121 -11.20 16.54 -1.01
CA GLU A 121 -9.78 16.39 -0.70
C GLU A 121 -8.90 16.96 -1.82
N GLY A 122 -7.59 17.04 -1.58
CA GLY A 122 -6.63 17.57 -2.55
C GLY A 122 -6.65 16.82 -3.88
N GLY A 123 -6.65 17.56 -4.98
CA GLY A 123 -6.75 17.03 -6.33
C GLY A 123 -8.18 16.90 -6.88
N HIS A 124 -9.22 16.90 -6.04
CA HIS A 124 -10.61 16.82 -6.48
C HIS A 124 -11.19 18.21 -6.76
N SER A 125 -11.83 18.37 -7.92
CA SER A 125 -12.54 19.60 -8.30
C SER A 125 -13.90 19.75 -7.61
N HIS A 126 -14.54 18.63 -7.21
CA HIS A 126 -15.85 18.58 -6.59
C HIS A 126 -15.83 17.88 -5.22
N ARG A 127 -16.89 18.09 -4.44
CA ARG A 127 -17.17 17.31 -3.23
C ARG A 127 -17.71 15.95 -3.63
N ARG A 128 -16.89 14.91 -3.55
CA ARG A 128 -17.28 13.53 -3.93
C ARG A 128 -16.79 12.46 -2.97
N ILE A 129 -16.25 12.85 -1.84
CA ILE A 129 -15.64 11.93 -0.90
C ILE A 129 -16.66 11.55 0.17
N LEU A 130 -17.10 10.27 0.15
CA LEU A 130 -17.86 9.69 1.25
C LEU A 130 -16.92 9.34 2.39
N HIS A 131 -17.32 9.67 3.62
CA HIS A 131 -16.49 9.48 4.80
C HIS A 131 -17.32 9.08 6.02
N ALA A 132 -16.66 8.56 7.05
CA ALA A 132 -17.20 8.29 8.37
C ALA A 132 -16.32 9.00 9.39
N ALA A 133 -16.67 10.23 9.74
CA ALA A 133 -15.87 11.16 10.52
C ALA A 133 -14.42 11.24 9.98
N ASP A 134 -13.41 11.07 10.85
CA ASP A 134 -11.98 11.00 10.50
C ASP A 134 -11.43 9.55 10.52
N ALA A 135 -12.31 8.54 10.40
CA ALA A 135 -11.99 7.13 10.60
C ALA A 135 -12.70 6.21 9.59
N THR A 136 -12.84 6.64 8.33
CA THR A 136 -13.55 5.88 7.28
C THR A 136 -12.98 4.48 7.11
N GLY A 137 -11.66 4.35 7.12
CA GLY A 137 -11.01 3.04 7.01
C GLY A 137 -11.38 2.09 8.14
N ARG A 138 -11.50 2.60 9.37
CA ARG A 138 -11.96 1.81 10.53
C ARG A 138 -13.39 1.32 10.35
N ALA A 139 -14.30 2.18 9.89
CA ALA A 139 -15.69 1.82 9.64
C ALA A 139 -15.79 0.72 8.57
N VAL A 140 -15.08 0.86 7.46
CA VAL A 140 -15.01 -0.13 6.38
C VAL A 140 -14.41 -1.44 6.89
N GLN A 141 -13.22 -1.40 7.50
CA GLN A 141 -12.51 -2.60 7.97
C GLN A 141 -13.31 -3.37 9.00
N SER A 142 -13.89 -2.68 10.00
CA SER A 142 -14.66 -3.33 11.07
C SER A 142 -15.91 -4.02 10.51
N THR A 143 -16.61 -3.38 9.59
CA THR A 143 -17.79 -3.97 8.93
C THR A 143 -17.41 -5.20 8.11
N LEU A 144 -16.40 -5.09 7.23
CA LEU A 144 -15.96 -6.21 6.41
C LEU A 144 -15.45 -7.38 7.26
N THR A 145 -14.69 -7.09 8.34
CA THR A 145 -14.20 -8.09 9.29
C THR A 145 -15.35 -8.84 9.96
N SER A 146 -16.35 -8.09 10.49
CA SER A 146 -17.51 -8.69 11.13
C SER A 146 -18.29 -9.60 10.18
N GLN A 147 -18.53 -9.15 8.95
CA GLN A 147 -19.21 -9.94 7.92
C GLN A 147 -18.42 -11.20 7.54
N ALA A 148 -17.09 -11.09 7.38
CA ALA A 148 -16.24 -12.22 7.02
C ALA A 148 -16.16 -13.28 8.12
N LEU A 149 -16.01 -12.87 9.38
CA LEU A 149 -15.95 -13.80 10.52
C LEU A 149 -17.24 -14.57 10.77
N ASN A 150 -18.37 -13.99 10.39
CA ASN A 150 -19.69 -14.62 10.52
C ASN A 150 -20.10 -15.46 9.29
N HIS A 151 -19.28 -15.48 8.23
CA HIS A 151 -19.63 -16.20 6.99
C HIS A 151 -19.14 -17.66 7.01
N PRO A 152 -20.02 -18.66 6.85
CA PRO A 152 -19.66 -20.09 6.99
C PRO A 152 -18.63 -20.59 5.96
N ASN A 153 -18.54 -19.94 4.80
CA ASN A 153 -17.64 -20.32 3.72
C ASN A 153 -16.30 -19.56 3.75
N ILE A 154 -16.06 -18.69 4.75
CA ILE A 154 -14.79 -17.99 4.93
C ILE A 154 -14.06 -18.55 6.14
N LYS A 155 -12.85 -19.06 5.90
CA LYS A 155 -11.92 -19.43 6.95
C LYS A 155 -10.81 -18.41 7.04
N VAL A 156 -10.69 -17.74 8.19
CA VAL A 156 -9.62 -16.77 8.44
C VAL A 156 -8.48 -17.47 9.19
N LEU A 157 -7.24 -17.24 8.75
CA LEU A 157 -6.01 -17.67 9.40
C LEU A 157 -5.20 -16.42 9.76
N GLU A 158 -5.37 -15.95 10.98
CA GLU A 158 -4.55 -14.86 11.54
C GLU A 158 -3.16 -15.36 11.93
N TYR A 159 -2.20 -14.45 12.07
CA TYR A 159 -0.81 -14.73 12.40
C TYR A 159 -0.19 -15.79 11.47
N THR A 160 -0.50 -15.64 10.17
CA THR A 160 -0.07 -16.59 9.14
C THR A 160 0.56 -15.82 7.97
N ASN A 161 1.87 -15.99 7.78
CA ASN A 161 2.65 -15.33 6.73
C ASN A 161 2.73 -16.24 5.50
N ALA A 162 2.42 -15.72 4.32
CA ALA A 162 2.75 -16.41 3.09
C ALA A 162 4.27 -16.38 2.85
N ILE A 163 4.86 -17.54 2.55
CA ILE A 163 6.29 -17.71 2.28
C ILE A 163 6.56 -17.45 0.79
N ASP A 164 5.93 -18.27 -0.05
CA ASP A 164 6.01 -18.20 -1.50
C ASP A 164 4.78 -18.82 -2.16
N LEU A 165 4.50 -18.35 -3.39
CA LEU A 165 3.47 -18.92 -4.25
C LEU A 165 3.95 -20.26 -4.80
N ILE A 166 3.04 -21.22 -4.91
CA ILE A 166 3.29 -22.52 -5.54
C ILE A 166 2.85 -22.41 -7.00
N THR A 167 3.82 -22.56 -7.91
CA THR A 167 3.57 -22.52 -9.34
C THR A 167 3.88 -23.85 -9.99
N GLN A 168 3.06 -24.25 -10.98
CA GLN A 168 3.26 -25.45 -11.79
C GLN A 168 3.08 -25.11 -13.26
N SER A 169 3.82 -25.81 -14.14
CA SER A 169 3.64 -25.70 -15.57
C SER A 169 2.54 -26.67 -16.02
N GLU A 170 1.46 -26.13 -16.56
CA GLU A 170 0.36 -26.89 -17.14
C GLU A 170 0.21 -26.48 -18.62
N HIS A 171 0.32 -27.44 -19.55
CA HIS A 171 0.17 -27.18 -21.00
C HIS A 171 1.01 -26.00 -21.54
N HIS A 172 2.25 -25.86 -21.06
CA HIS A 172 3.18 -24.75 -21.37
C HIS A 172 2.77 -23.39 -20.77
N GLU A 173 1.81 -23.34 -19.87
CA GLU A 173 1.44 -22.14 -19.13
C GLU A 173 1.84 -22.27 -17.65
N LEU A 174 2.41 -21.22 -17.09
CA LEU A 174 2.75 -21.16 -15.66
C LEU A 174 1.49 -20.80 -14.87
N ARG A 175 1.11 -21.66 -13.93
CA ARG A 175 -0.09 -21.51 -13.12
C ARG A 175 0.24 -21.49 -11.64
N CYS A 176 -0.37 -20.56 -10.89
CA CYS A 176 -0.39 -20.58 -9.44
C CYS A 176 -1.45 -21.56 -8.93
N VAL A 177 -1.05 -22.48 -8.06
CA VAL A 177 -1.91 -23.54 -7.50
C VAL A 177 -2.03 -23.47 -5.98
N GLY A 178 -1.54 -22.39 -5.36
CA GLY A 178 -1.59 -22.17 -3.92
C GLY A 178 -0.36 -21.47 -3.36
N ALA A 179 -0.11 -21.65 -2.07
CA ALA A 179 1.03 -21.05 -1.38
C ALA A 179 1.53 -21.93 -0.23
N TYR A 180 2.83 -21.79 0.08
CA TYR A 180 3.39 -22.20 1.37
C TYR A 180 3.21 -21.06 2.36
N VAL A 181 2.79 -21.39 3.58
CA VAL A 181 2.49 -20.39 4.59
C VAL A 181 3.09 -20.78 5.94
N TRP A 182 3.68 -19.82 6.63
CA TRP A 182 4.21 -19.96 7.97
C TRP A 182 3.15 -19.60 9.01
N SER A 183 2.81 -20.53 9.88
CA SER A 183 1.90 -20.27 11.01
C SER A 183 2.71 -19.88 12.25
N LEU A 184 2.57 -18.64 12.71
CA LEU A 184 3.26 -18.16 13.92
C LEU A 184 2.77 -18.88 15.17
N ASN A 185 1.46 -19.16 15.25
CA ASN A 185 0.85 -19.80 16.41
C ASN A 185 1.29 -21.27 16.59
N HIS A 186 1.61 -21.92 15.49
CA HIS A 186 1.96 -23.35 15.48
C HIS A 186 3.42 -23.60 15.17
N GLN A 187 4.17 -22.58 14.76
CA GLN A 187 5.59 -22.64 14.38
C GLN A 187 5.91 -23.77 13.38
N HIS A 188 5.08 -23.88 12.34
CA HIS A 188 5.32 -24.82 11.24
C HIS A 188 4.77 -24.27 9.92
N VAL A 189 5.27 -24.83 8.82
CA VAL A 189 4.82 -24.49 7.48
C VAL A 189 3.61 -25.33 7.10
N LEU A 190 2.58 -24.68 6.56
CA LEU A 190 1.40 -25.30 5.97
C LEU A 190 1.46 -25.16 4.45
N THR A 191 0.95 -26.16 3.75
CA THR A 191 0.72 -26.10 2.30
C THR A 191 -0.76 -25.84 2.04
N ILE A 192 -1.08 -24.79 1.32
CA ILE A 192 -2.47 -24.48 0.92
C ILE A 192 -2.59 -24.62 -0.59
N SER A 193 -3.46 -25.53 -1.03
CA SER A 193 -3.85 -25.71 -2.43
C SER A 193 -5.11 -24.92 -2.74
N ALA A 194 -5.11 -24.18 -3.85
CA ALA A 194 -6.25 -23.38 -4.26
C ALA A 194 -6.42 -23.38 -5.79
N LYS A 195 -7.64 -23.26 -6.27
CA LYS A 195 -7.92 -23.06 -7.72
C LYS A 195 -7.46 -21.69 -8.19
N PHE A 196 -7.66 -20.68 -7.34
CA PHE A 196 -7.21 -19.30 -7.55
C PHE A 196 -6.55 -18.75 -6.30
N THR A 197 -5.56 -17.91 -6.49
CA THR A 197 -4.87 -17.18 -5.41
C THR A 197 -4.93 -15.69 -5.70
N ALA A 198 -5.28 -14.89 -4.69
CA ALA A 198 -5.32 -13.43 -4.79
C ALA A 198 -4.36 -12.79 -3.80
N LEU A 199 -3.48 -11.93 -4.29
CA LEU A 199 -2.61 -11.06 -3.51
C LEU A 199 -3.38 -9.78 -3.15
N CYS A 200 -3.59 -9.54 -1.86
CA CYS A 200 -4.26 -8.37 -1.30
C CYS A 200 -3.43 -7.80 -0.14
N THR A 201 -2.11 -7.83 -0.29
CA THR A 201 -1.13 -7.64 0.79
C THR A 201 -0.78 -6.18 1.07
N GLY A 202 -1.41 -5.23 0.35
CA GLY A 202 -1.06 -3.82 0.46
C GLY A 202 0.30 -3.48 -0.16
N GLY A 203 0.82 -2.30 0.16
CA GLY A 203 2.05 -1.77 -0.42
C GLY A 203 3.32 -2.17 0.33
N ALA A 204 4.37 -1.36 0.13
CA ALA A 204 5.73 -1.66 0.57
C ALA A 204 6.39 -0.50 1.34
N SER A 205 5.61 0.40 1.92
CA SER A 205 6.13 1.63 2.54
C SER A 205 7.10 1.37 3.71
N LYS A 206 7.07 0.16 4.32
CA LYS A 206 8.00 -0.26 5.38
C LYS A 206 9.46 -0.35 4.91
N VAL A 207 9.70 -0.36 3.61
CA VAL A 207 11.06 -0.34 3.03
C VAL A 207 11.83 0.95 3.39
N TYR A 208 11.12 2.01 3.77
CA TYR A 208 11.71 3.28 4.22
C TYR A 208 11.75 3.38 5.75
N GLN A 209 12.70 4.14 6.28
CA GLN A 209 12.87 4.34 7.72
C GLN A 209 11.61 4.93 8.36
N TYR A 210 11.05 5.97 7.73
CA TYR A 210 9.81 6.61 8.19
C TYR A 210 8.66 6.27 7.25
N THR A 211 7.58 5.75 7.83
CA THR A 211 6.36 5.40 7.12
C THR A 211 5.14 5.70 7.99
N SER A 212 4.04 6.08 7.36
CA SER A 212 2.73 6.22 8.02
C SER A 212 1.93 4.90 8.04
N ASN A 213 2.45 3.85 7.40
CA ASN A 213 1.79 2.55 7.32
C ASN A 213 2.16 1.66 8.52
N PRO A 214 1.29 0.73 8.89
CA PRO A 214 1.58 -0.26 9.92
C PRO A 214 2.73 -1.19 9.52
N ASP A 215 3.29 -1.90 10.50
CA ASP A 215 4.47 -2.75 10.30
C ASP A 215 4.26 -3.88 9.29
N VAL A 216 3.03 -4.24 9.03
CA VAL A 216 2.68 -5.29 8.07
C VAL A 216 2.87 -4.90 6.59
N ALA A 217 3.11 -3.62 6.26
CA ALA A 217 3.25 -3.11 4.89
C ALA A 217 4.67 -3.34 4.31
N SER A 218 5.11 -4.60 4.23
CA SER A 218 6.46 -5.03 3.87
C SER A 218 6.63 -5.48 2.40
N GLY A 219 5.60 -5.30 1.55
CA GLY A 219 5.68 -5.60 0.12
C GLY A 219 5.68 -7.09 -0.23
N ASP A 220 5.19 -7.94 0.67
CA ASP A 220 5.25 -9.39 0.54
C ASP A 220 4.65 -9.91 -0.78
N GLY A 221 3.47 -9.41 -1.16
CA GLY A 221 2.80 -9.83 -2.39
C GLY A 221 3.56 -9.43 -3.65
N ILE A 222 4.17 -8.23 -3.66
CA ILE A 222 5.00 -7.77 -4.78
C ILE A 222 6.21 -8.68 -4.95
N ALA A 223 6.91 -8.99 -3.84
CA ALA A 223 8.07 -9.86 -3.84
C ALA A 223 7.72 -11.30 -4.27
N MET A 224 6.62 -11.87 -3.74
CA MET A 224 6.15 -13.21 -4.12
C MET A 224 5.74 -13.28 -5.59
N ALA A 225 5.02 -12.29 -6.10
CA ALA A 225 4.61 -12.22 -7.50
C ALA A 225 5.82 -12.12 -8.43
N TRP A 226 6.82 -11.31 -8.07
CA TRP A 226 8.08 -11.20 -8.82
C TRP A 226 8.80 -12.55 -8.92
N ARG A 227 8.96 -13.26 -7.78
CA ARG A 227 9.59 -14.59 -7.77
C ARG A 227 8.77 -15.63 -8.53
N ALA A 228 7.45 -15.48 -8.59
CA ALA A 228 6.56 -16.33 -9.35
C ALA A 228 6.60 -16.07 -10.87
N GLY A 229 7.21 -14.96 -11.32
CA GLY A 229 7.33 -14.62 -12.74
C GLY A 229 6.45 -13.46 -13.23
N CYS A 230 5.76 -12.75 -12.34
CA CYS A 230 4.95 -11.58 -12.72
C CYS A 230 5.82 -10.34 -12.94
N ARG A 231 5.48 -9.55 -13.95
CA ARG A 231 6.03 -8.21 -14.15
C ARG A 231 5.53 -7.26 -13.06
N VAL A 232 6.35 -6.26 -12.77
CA VAL A 232 5.96 -5.12 -11.94
C VAL A 232 6.16 -3.83 -12.70
N ALA A 233 5.38 -2.80 -12.38
CA ALA A 233 5.50 -1.51 -13.02
C ALA A 233 5.47 -0.36 -12.02
N ASN A 234 6.13 0.74 -12.39
CA ASN A 234 6.11 2.03 -11.69
C ASN A 234 6.53 1.98 -10.21
N MET A 235 7.43 1.07 -9.84
CA MET A 235 7.87 0.87 -8.46
C MET A 235 8.60 2.08 -7.87
N GLU A 236 9.10 3.00 -8.70
CA GLU A 236 9.75 4.25 -8.29
C GLU A 236 8.80 5.30 -7.71
N PHE A 237 7.49 5.17 -7.93
CA PHE A 237 6.49 6.13 -7.46
C PHE A 237 5.94 5.75 -6.08
N ASN A 238 6.65 6.21 -5.05
CA ASN A 238 6.24 6.09 -3.66
C ASN A 238 5.81 7.45 -3.14
N GLN A 239 4.56 7.58 -2.69
CA GLN A 239 4.04 8.81 -2.13
C GLN A 239 4.50 8.97 -0.68
N PHE A 240 5.04 10.15 -0.37
CA PHE A 240 5.42 10.53 0.99
C PHE A 240 4.40 11.54 1.52
N HIS A 241 3.86 11.27 2.72
CA HIS A 241 3.07 12.28 3.42
C HIS A 241 4.03 13.27 4.10
N PRO A 242 3.82 14.58 3.96
CA PRO A 242 4.77 15.58 4.44
C PRO A 242 4.96 15.60 5.96
N THR A 243 3.88 15.35 6.71
CA THR A 243 3.82 15.61 8.15
C THR A 243 3.42 14.37 8.93
N CYS A 244 4.40 13.56 9.30
CA CYS A 244 4.28 12.49 10.29
C CYS A 244 4.97 12.95 11.59
N LEU A 245 4.38 12.66 12.73
CA LEU A 245 4.94 13.05 14.02
C LEU A 245 6.26 12.31 14.28
N PHE A 246 7.34 13.07 14.45
CA PHE A 246 8.67 12.53 14.77
C PHE A 246 8.79 12.36 16.28
N HIS A 247 8.48 11.16 16.78
CA HIS A 247 8.60 10.84 18.20
C HIS A 247 8.75 9.32 18.38
N PRO A 248 9.65 8.83 19.25
CA PRO A 248 9.91 7.39 19.42
C PRO A 248 8.66 6.54 19.68
N ASN A 249 7.68 7.08 20.39
CA ASN A 249 6.45 6.40 20.78
C ASN A 249 5.21 6.83 19.96
N ALA A 250 5.42 7.56 18.86
CA ALA A 250 4.28 8.04 18.04
C ALA A 250 3.63 6.95 17.19
N HIS A 251 4.35 5.84 16.92
CA HIS A 251 3.86 4.73 16.10
C HIS A 251 3.23 5.20 14.78
N ASN A 252 4.01 5.93 13.96
CA ASN A 252 3.61 6.38 12.63
C ASN A 252 2.42 7.36 12.60
N PHE A 253 2.23 8.16 13.65
CA PHE A 253 1.07 9.04 13.78
C PHE A 253 1.09 10.16 12.75
N LEU A 254 0.06 10.18 11.90
CA LEU A 254 -0.10 11.16 10.84
C LEU A 254 -0.72 12.46 11.39
N LEU A 255 -0.07 13.60 11.09
CA LEU A 255 -0.64 14.92 11.32
C LEU A 255 -1.36 15.37 10.04
N THR A 256 -2.68 15.50 10.13
CA THR A 256 -3.53 15.82 8.97
C THR A 256 -3.12 17.09 8.24
N GLU A 257 -3.35 17.11 6.93
CA GLU A 257 -3.15 18.29 6.09
C GLU A 257 -4.00 19.50 6.52
N ALA A 258 -5.13 19.25 7.17
CA ALA A 258 -6.00 20.29 7.68
C ALA A 258 -5.29 21.25 8.65
N LEU A 259 -4.28 20.81 9.40
CA LEU A 259 -3.46 21.71 10.23
C LEU A 259 -2.82 22.83 9.39
N ARG A 260 -2.27 22.49 8.22
CA ARG A 260 -1.69 23.46 7.29
C ARG A 260 -2.78 24.32 6.64
N GLY A 261 -3.95 23.73 6.36
CA GLY A 261 -5.13 24.43 5.89
C GLY A 261 -5.62 25.51 6.86
N GLU A 262 -5.53 25.23 8.16
CA GLU A 262 -5.88 26.17 9.24
C GLU A 262 -4.71 27.09 9.67
N GLY A 263 -3.65 27.13 8.86
CA GLY A 263 -2.58 28.11 8.98
C GLY A 263 -1.35 27.66 9.78
N ALA A 264 -1.17 26.38 10.05
CA ALA A 264 0.06 25.91 10.67
C ALA A 264 1.27 26.17 9.78
N HIS A 265 2.39 26.61 10.37
CA HIS A 265 3.63 26.98 9.69
C HIS A 265 4.67 25.87 9.79
N LEU A 266 5.40 25.64 8.70
CA LEU A 266 6.56 24.75 8.65
C LEU A 266 7.84 25.52 9.02
N LYS A 267 8.52 25.05 10.07
CA LYS A 267 9.67 25.76 10.67
C LYS A 267 10.92 24.87 10.73
N ARG A 268 12.07 25.54 10.60
CA ARG A 268 13.39 24.96 10.88
C ARG A 268 13.62 24.82 12.41
N PRO A 269 14.68 24.12 12.85
CA PRO A 269 15.01 24.03 14.27
C PRO A 269 15.29 25.38 14.95
N ASP A 270 15.70 26.39 14.19
CA ASP A 270 15.91 27.76 14.68
C ASP A 270 14.63 28.59 14.81
N GLY A 271 13.45 28.01 14.48
CA GLY A 271 12.16 28.64 14.49
C GLY A 271 11.80 29.44 13.21
N SER A 272 12.69 29.55 12.24
CA SER A 272 12.42 30.24 10.99
C SER A 272 11.50 29.43 10.08
N ARG A 273 10.50 30.13 9.48
CA ARG A 273 9.59 29.55 8.48
C ARG A 273 10.30 29.42 7.14
N PHE A 274 10.12 28.29 6.41
CA PHE A 274 10.87 28.05 5.16
C PHE A 274 10.00 27.87 3.90
N MET A 275 8.75 27.47 3.99
CA MET A 275 7.93 27.17 2.81
C MET A 275 7.77 28.32 1.79
N PRO A 276 7.71 29.59 2.18
CA PRO A 276 7.67 30.72 1.24
C PRO A 276 8.91 30.80 0.32
N GLU A 277 10.04 30.19 0.68
CA GLU A 277 11.24 30.12 -0.15
C GLU A 277 11.12 29.07 -1.27
N PHE A 278 10.18 28.11 -1.15
CA PHE A 278 10.01 26.97 -2.07
C PHE A 278 8.80 27.10 -3.00
N HIS A 279 7.71 27.74 -2.54
CA HIS A 279 6.50 27.84 -3.33
C HIS A 279 5.63 29.05 -2.91
N GLU A 280 4.96 29.69 -3.89
CA GLU A 280 4.09 30.86 -3.67
C GLU A 280 2.90 30.58 -2.74
N LEU A 281 2.34 29.34 -2.78
CA LEU A 281 1.28 28.91 -1.88
C LEU A 281 1.81 28.47 -0.49
N ALA A 282 3.10 28.56 -0.25
CA ALA A 282 3.76 28.19 0.99
C ALA A 282 3.30 26.79 1.51
N GLU A 283 2.78 26.70 2.74
CA GLU A 283 2.33 25.43 3.34
C GLU A 283 1.13 24.79 2.65
N LEU A 284 0.41 25.54 1.81
CA LEU A 284 -0.71 25.06 0.99
C LEU A 284 -0.27 24.52 -0.38
N ALA A 285 1.03 24.48 -0.64
CA ALA A 285 1.58 23.84 -1.83
C ALA A 285 1.19 22.33 -1.90
N PRO A 286 1.22 21.71 -3.09
CA PRO A 286 0.99 20.28 -3.25
C PRO A 286 1.88 19.43 -2.31
N ARG A 287 1.36 18.28 -1.86
CA ARG A 287 2.03 17.41 -0.86
C ARG A 287 3.46 17.03 -1.24
N ASP A 288 3.69 16.75 -2.51
CA ASP A 288 5.02 16.38 -3.03
C ASP A 288 6.01 17.55 -2.96
N VAL A 289 5.56 18.79 -3.21
CA VAL A 289 6.37 20.00 -3.06
C VAL A 289 6.73 20.23 -1.61
N VAL A 290 5.75 20.11 -0.69
CA VAL A 290 5.98 20.27 0.75
C VAL A 290 6.93 19.19 1.27
N ALA A 291 6.74 17.94 0.87
CA ALA A 291 7.61 16.84 1.28
C ALA A 291 9.07 17.03 0.78
N ARG A 292 9.24 17.50 -0.47
CA ARG A 292 10.57 17.84 -1.02
C ARG A 292 11.23 18.99 -0.26
N ALA A 293 10.48 20.02 0.09
CA ALA A 293 11.02 21.16 0.85
C ALA A 293 11.49 20.73 2.24
N ILE A 294 10.71 19.90 2.95
CA ILE A 294 11.10 19.35 4.26
C ILE A 294 12.34 18.47 4.12
N ASP A 295 12.36 17.53 3.19
CA ASP A 295 13.52 16.63 2.94
C ASP A 295 14.79 17.42 2.59
N TYR A 296 14.65 18.47 1.76
CA TYR A 296 15.76 19.36 1.41
C TYR A 296 16.34 20.06 2.64
N GLU A 297 15.46 20.67 3.47
CA GLU A 297 15.89 21.37 4.68
C GLU A 297 16.51 20.44 5.70
N MET A 298 15.94 19.25 5.92
CA MET A 298 16.51 18.23 6.80
C MET A 298 17.95 17.87 6.36
N LYS A 299 18.14 17.55 5.09
CA LYS A 299 19.44 17.17 4.54
C LYS A 299 20.45 18.31 4.52
N ARG A 300 20.02 19.54 4.21
CA ARG A 300 20.86 20.73 4.20
C ARG A 300 21.39 21.07 5.59
N LEU A 301 20.55 20.92 6.62
CA LEU A 301 20.88 21.26 8.00
C LEU A 301 21.50 20.08 8.78
N GLY A 302 21.41 18.86 8.25
CA GLY A 302 21.75 17.65 9.01
C GLY A 302 20.83 17.42 10.20
N ALA A 303 19.55 17.83 10.08
CA ALA A 303 18.55 17.74 11.14
C ALA A 303 17.72 16.47 10.98
N ASP A 304 17.36 15.85 12.10
CA ASP A 304 16.54 14.63 12.13
C ASP A 304 15.05 14.91 11.86
N CYS A 305 14.59 16.15 12.08
CA CYS A 305 13.21 16.55 11.87
C CYS A 305 13.10 18.05 11.55
N MET A 306 11.95 18.46 11.01
CA MET A 306 11.46 19.84 10.96
C MET A 306 10.29 20.00 11.94
N TYR A 307 9.67 21.16 11.96
CA TYR A 307 8.59 21.47 12.91
C TYR A 307 7.33 21.98 12.21
N LEU A 308 6.17 21.53 12.66
CA LEU A 308 4.86 22.06 12.29
C LEU A 308 4.27 22.82 13.47
N ASP A 309 4.00 24.11 13.31
CA ASP A 309 3.59 24.99 14.40
C ASP A 309 2.23 25.61 14.12
N ILE A 310 1.26 25.34 14.99
CA ILE A 310 -0.08 25.95 15.03
C ILE A 310 -0.32 26.74 16.33
N SER A 311 0.69 26.86 17.19
CA SER A 311 0.54 27.47 18.54
C SER A 311 0.19 28.96 18.51
N HIS A 312 0.28 29.62 17.36
CA HIS A 312 -0.18 31.01 17.16
C HIS A 312 -1.70 31.13 17.06
N GLN A 313 -2.43 30.03 16.86
CA GLN A 313 -3.90 30.00 16.89
C GLN A 313 -4.43 29.92 18.33
N PRO A 314 -5.66 30.42 18.61
CA PRO A 314 -6.26 30.30 19.93
C PRO A 314 -6.33 28.83 20.42
N ALA A 315 -5.95 28.58 21.66
CA ALA A 315 -5.89 27.22 22.23
C ALA A 315 -7.23 26.47 22.13
N ASP A 316 -8.36 27.18 22.36
CA ASP A 316 -9.69 26.56 22.26
C ASP A 316 -10.04 26.19 20.81
N PHE A 317 -9.62 27.00 19.82
CA PHE A 317 -9.75 26.67 18.42
C PHE A 317 -9.02 25.36 18.10
N VAL A 318 -7.74 25.24 18.48
CA VAL A 318 -6.92 24.06 18.23
C VAL A 318 -7.55 22.81 18.86
N ARG A 319 -7.99 22.89 20.12
CA ARG A 319 -8.62 21.76 20.84
C ARG A 319 -9.94 21.31 20.21
N GLN A 320 -10.75 22.26 19.70
CA GLN A 320 -12.05 21.95 19.08
C GLN A 320 -11.90 21.40 17.66
N HIS A 321 -10.97 21.92 16.87
CA HIS A 321 -10.78 21.53 15.48
C HIS A 321 -9.93 20.27 15.30
N PHE A 322 -8.99 20.02 16.24
CA PHE A 322 -8.03 18.90 16.17
C PHE A 322 -7.97 18.09 17.47
N PRO A 323 -9.12 17.63 18.02
CA PRO A 323 -9.14 16.97 19.34
C PRO A 323 -8.26 15.71 19.37
N THR A 324 -8.34 14.85 18.34
CA THR A 324 -7.55 13.61 18.27
C THR A 324 -6.04 13.89 18.21
N ILE A 325 -5.63 14.90 17.44
CA ILE A 325 -4.21 15.28 17.33
C ILE A 325 -3.72 15.89 18.63
N TYR A 326 -4.52 16.79 19.24
CA TYR A 326 -4.21 17.41 20.50
C TYR A 326 -4.01 16.36 21.60
N GLU A 327 -4.97 15.46 21.79
CA GLU A 327 -4.90 14.41 22.81
C GLU A 327 -3.70 13.48 22.59
N LYS A 328 -3.45 13.06 21.32
CA LYS A 328 -2.32 12.19 21.01
C LYS A 328 -0.99 12.88 21.28
N CYS A 329 -0.79 14.11 20.81
CA CYS A 329 0.44 14.86 21.05
C CYS A 329 0.64 15.13 22.55
N LEU A 330 -0.41 15.53 23.25
CA LEU A 330 -0.36 15.75 24.71
C LEU A 330 0.03 14.48 25.47
N SER A 331 -0.49 13.31 25.06
CA SER A 331 -0.11 12.01 25.65
C SER A 331 1.37 11.66 25.46
N LEU A 332 2.03 12.30 24.49
CA LEU A 332 3.45 12.16 24.19
C LEU A 332 4.30 13.32 24.78
N GLY A 333 3.66 14.22 25.56
CA GLY A 333 4.32 15.34 26.23
C GLY A 333 4.44 16.61 25.37
N ILE A 334 3.70 16.68 24.24
CA ILE A 334 3.73 17.83 23.32
C ILE A 334 2.39 18.58 23.38
N ASP A 335 2.38 19.80 23.95
CA ASP A 335 1.20 20.66 23.93
C ASP A 335 1.20 21.55 22.68
N ILE A 336 0.49 21.11 21.63
CA ILE A 336 0.45 21.80 20.32
C ILE A 336 -0.18 23.20 20.37
N THR A 337 -0.79 23.57 21.48
CA THR A 337 -1.28 24.95 21.71
C THR A 337 -0.19 25.90 22.20
N GLN A 338 0.98 25.39 22.57
CA GLN A 338 2.09 26.14 23.15
C GLN A 338 3.42 25.95 22.41
N GLU A 339 3.61 24.79 21.79
CA GLU A 339 4.87 24.42 21.15
C GLU A 339 4.68 23.74 19.81
N PRO A 340 5.68 23.82 18.90
CA PRO A 340 5.63 23.19 17.61
C PRO A 340 5.80 21.67 17.70
N MET A 341 5.13 20.94 16.80
CA MET A 341 5.24 19.48 16.65
C MET A 341 6.47 19.12 15.82
N PRO A 342 7.38 18.25 16.28
CA PRO A 342 8.45 17.72 15.44
C PRO A 342 7.86 16.79 14.37
N ILE A 343 8.27 16.97 13.11
CA ILE A 343 7.73 16.24 11.97
C ILE A 343 8.83 15.71 11.05
N VAL A 344 8.49 14.64 10.35
CA VAL A 344 9.31 14.06 9.28
C VAL A 344 8.37 13.62 8.13
N PRO A 345 8.76 13.73 6.86
CA PRO A 345 8.02 13.09 5.78
C PRO A 345 8.04 11.57 5.98
N ALA A 346 6.96 10.90 5.63
CA ALA A 346 6.85 9.45 5.79
C ALA A 346 6.29 8.78 4.54
N ALA A 347 6.86 7.65 4.14
CA ALA A 347 6.33 6.84 3.05
C ALA A 347 4.89 6.43 3.37
N HIS A 348 3.98 6.66 2.44
CA HIS A 348 2.55 6.58 2.68
C HIS A 348 1.81 5.63 1.74
N TYR A 349 2.17 5.62 0.45
CA TYR A 349 1.48 4.80 -0.55
C TYR A 349 2.42 4.41 -1.70
N THR A 350 2.36 3.14 -2.12
CA THR A 350 3.08 2.60 -3.27
C THR A 350 2.17 2.65 -4.50
N CYS A 351 2.48 3.53 -5.48
CA CYS A 351 1.64 3.67 -6.69
C CYS A 351 1.91 2.58 -7.73
N GLY A 352 3.11 1.98 -7.70
CA GLY A 352 3.48 0.83 -8.51
C GLY A 352 3.08 -0.50 -7.88
N GLY A 353 3.38 -1.59 -8.56
CA GLY A 353 3.07 -2.93 -8.06
C GLY A 353 3.05 -3.99 -9.15
N VAL A 354 2.42 -5.11 -8.86
CA VAL A 354 2.23 -6.24 -9.77
C VAL A 354 1.30 -5.83 -10.91
N MET A 355 1.73 -6.02 -12.16
CA MET A 355 0.91 -5.68 -13.33
C MET A 355 -0.35 -6.54 -13.40
N THR A 356 -1.49 -5.89 -13.63
CA THR A 356 -2.78 -6.55 -13.77
C THR A 356 -3.59 -5.98 -14.94
N ASN A 357 -4.55 -6.76 -15.41
CA ASN A 357 -5.59 -6.29 -16.32
C ASN A 357 -6.83 -5.78 -15.56
N LEU A 358 -7.89 -5.41 -16.28
CA LEU A 358 -9.16 -4.93 -15.71
C LEU A 358 -9.90 -5.96 -14.84
N ASP A 359 -9.60 -7.25 -15.00
CA ASP A 359 -10.13 -8.33 -14.16
C ASP A 359 -9.24 -8.65 -12.96
N ALA A 360 -8.18 -7.84 -12.72
CA ALA A 360 -7.14 -8.02 -11.72
C ALA A 360 -6.26 -9.29 -11.90
N ARG A 361 -6.25 -9.89 -13.10
CA ARG A 361 -5.36 -11.02 -13.43
C ARG A 361 -3.94 -10.55 -13.60
N THR A 362 -2.99 -11.34 -13.12
CA THR A 362 -1.55 -11.15 -13.33
C THR A 362 -1.06 -11.90 -14.56
N ASP A 363 0.25 -11.86 -14.82
CA ASP A 363 0.91 -12.63 -15.89
C ASP A 363 0.91 -14.15 -15.62
N VAL A 364 0.67 -14.60 -14.40
CA VAL A 364 0.65 -16.00 -13.99
C VAL A 364 -0.79 -16.47 -13.90
N ALA A 365 -1.15 -17.55 -14.63
CA ALA A 365 -2.50 -18.07 -14.60
C ALA A 365 -2.94 -18.45 -13.19
N GLY A 366 -4.20 -18.18 -12.84
CA GLY A 366 -4.76 -18.47 -11.51
C GLY A 366 -4.30 -17.53 -10.40
N LEU A 367 -3.46 -16.53 -10.71
CA LEU A 367 -2.98 -15.53 -9.77
C LEU A 367 -3.59 -14.15 -10.07
N TYR A 368 -4.09 -13.49 -9.04
CA TYR A 368 -4.66 -12.15 -9.07
C TYR A 368 -3.93 -11.23 -8.10
N ALA A 369 -3.97 -9.92 -8.36
CA ALA A 369 -3.47 -8.90 -7.42
C ALA A 369 -4.46 -7.74 -7.36
N ILE A 370 -4.82 -7.28 -6.13
CA ILE A 370 -5.92 -6.34 -5.90
C ILE A 370 -5.54 -5.34 -4.81
N GLY A 371 -5.83 -4.06 -5.06
CA GLY A 371 -5.48 -2.95 -4.18
C GLY A 371 -4.02 -2.55 -4.32
N GLU A 372 -3.44 -1.96 -3.30
CA GLU A 372 -2.11 -1.32 -3.34
C GLU A 372 -0.94 -2.24 -3.76
N VAL A 373 -1.11 -3.57 -3.70
CA VAL A 373 -0.12 -4.53 -4.23
C VAL A 373 -0.06 -4.54 -5.75
N ALA A 374 -1.12 -4.08 -6.41
CA ALA A 374 -1.31 -4.14 -7.85
C ALA A 374 -0.92 -2.83 -8.54
N TYR A 375 -0.39 -2.95 -9.74
CA TYR A 375 -0.34 -1.87 -10.71
C TYR A 375 -1.47 -2.06 -11.73
N THR A 376 -2.54 -1.33 -11.55
CA THR A 376 -3.70 -1.33 -12.45
C THR A 376 -3.58 -0.30 -13.57
N GLY A 377 -2.76 0.75 -13.35
CA GLY A 377 -2.70 1.96 -14.18
C GLY A 377 -3.56 3.12 -13.65
N LEU A 378 -4.30 2.94 -12.54
CA LEU A 378 -5.16 3.97 -11.97
C LEU A 378 -4.38 5.20 -11.46
N HIS A 379 -3.25 4.98 -10.78
CA HIS A 379 -2.57 6.03 -10.03
C HIS A 379 -1.46 6.76 -10.79
N GLY A 380 -1.00 6.21 -11.90
CA GLY A 380 0.07 6.84 -12.70
C GLY A 380 1.32 7.16 -11.89
N ALA A 381 1.81 8.41 -12.01
CA ALA A 381 3.00 8.90 -11.31
C ALA A 381 2.71 9.44 -9.89
N ASN A 382 1.43 9.57 -9.51
CA ASN A 382 1.02 10.06 -8.20
C ASN A 382 -0.45 9.72 -7.93
N ARG A 383 -0.71 9.10 -6.79
CA ARG A 383 -2.06 8.72 -6.37
C ARG A 383 -2.88 9.94 -5.94
N MET A 384 -4.09 10.08 -6.49
CA MET A 384 -5.08 10.99 -5.95
C MET A 384 -5.71 10.42 -4.67
N ALA A 385 -5.90 11.26 -3.66
CA ALA A 385 -6.52 10.86 -2.39
C ALA A 385 -7.90 10.22 -2.61
N SER A 386 -8.32 9.33 -1.73
CA SER A 386 -9.62 8.64 -1.73
C SER A 386 -9.92 7.70 -2.91
N ASN A 387 -9.00 7.56 -3.88
CA ASN A 387 -9.10 6.55 -4.95
C ASN A 387 -8.59 5.17 -4.51
N SER A 388 -7.78 5.06 -3.44
CA SER A 388 -7.15 3.78 -3.05
C SER A 388 -8.15 2.76 -2.50
N LEU A 389 -9.04 3.17 -1.59
CA LEU A 389 -10.07 2.29 -1.07
C LEU A 389 -11.11 1.97 -2.15
N LEU A 390 -11.39 2.91 -3.06
CA LEU A 390 -12.23 2.68 -4.21
C LEU A 390 -11.65 1.59 -5.12
N GLU A 391 -10.36 1.67 -5.45
CA GLU A 391 -9.64 0.64 -6.22
C GLU A 391 -9.77 -0.74 -5.58
N CYS A 392 -9.59 -0.84 -4.26
CA CYS A 392 -9.72 -2.10 -3.53
C CYS A 392 -11.09 -2.76 -3.76
N VAL A 393 -12.18 -2.00 -3.68
CA VAL A 393 -13.53 -2.55 -3.78
C VAL A 393 -13.91 -2.84 -5.23
N VAL A 394 -13.59 -1.94 -6.16
CA VAL A 394 -13.91 -2.09 -7.59
C VAL A 394 -13.20 -3.32 -8.17
N PHE A 395 -11.90 -3.46 -7.94
CA PHE A 395 -11.14 -4.59 -8.49
C PHE A 395 -11.38 -5.91 -7.74
N ALA A 396 -11.76 -5.88 -6.45
CA ALA A 396 -12.22 -7.09 -5.77
C ALA A 396 -13.50 -7.65 -6.42
N ARG A 397 -14.43 -6.78 -6.81
CA ARG A 397 -15.67 -7.18 -7.51
C ARG A 397 -15.37 -7.68 -8.92
N ALA A 398 -14.45 -7.03 -9.65
CA ALA A 398 -14.01 -7.48 -10.98
C ALA A 398 -13.37 -8.86 -10.92
N ALA A 399 -12.43 -9.08 -10.01
CA ALA A 399 -11.78 -10.36 -9.79
C ALA A 399 -12.78 -11.47 -9.40
N ALA A 400 -13.73 -11.17 -8.51
CA ALA A 400 -14.74 -12.13 -8.10
C ALA A 400 -15.62 -12.57 -9.28
N ALA A 401 -16.02 -11.65 -10.14
CA ALA A 401 -16.79 -11.97 -11.34
C ALA A 401 -16.00 -12.86 -12.31
N ASP A 402 -14.74 -12.53 -12.52
CA ASP A 402 -13.85 -13.29 -13.40
C ASP A 402 -13.52 -14.68 -12.86
N MET A 403 -13.17 -14.81 -11.58
CA MET A 403 -12.95 -16.11 -10.92
C MET A 403 -14.20 -16.98 -10.98
N THR A 404 -15.38 -16.41 -10.73
CA THR A 404 -16.67 -17.12 -10.82
C THR A 404 -16.91 -17.70 -12.21
N LYS A 405 -16.66 -16.90 -13.25
CA LYS A 405 -16.79 -17.33 -14.64
C LYS A 405 -15.89 -18.54 -14.99
N HIS A 406 -14.69 -18.61 -14.38
CA HIS A 406 -13.70 -19.63 -14.70
C HIS A 406 -13.63 -20.78 -13.69
N MET A 407 -14.35 -20.69 -12.57
CA MET A 407 -14.25 -21.64 -11.45
C MET A 407 -14.48 -23.10 -11.83
N ALA A 408 -15.47 -23.35 -12.69
CA ALA A 408 -15.81 -24.71 -13.11
C ALA A 408 -14.76 -25.35 -14.04
N ALA A 409 -13.98 -24.53 -14.74
CA ALA A 409 -12.94 -25.02 -15.67
C ALA A 409 -11.62 -25.37 -14.96
N VAL A 410 -11.45 -24.98 -13.70
CA VAL A 410 -10.21 -25.18 -12.95
C VAL A 410 -10.35 -26.35 -11.97
N THR A 411 -9.49 -27.33 -12.13
CA THR A 411 -9.41 -28.47 -11.21
C THR A 411 -8.41 -28.14 -10.08
N LEU A 412 -8.78 -28.49 -8.87
CA LEU A 412 -7.88 -28.34 -7.72
C LEU A 412 -6.71 -29.32 -7.83
N THR A 413 -5.50 -28.81 -7.74
CA THR A 413 -4.28 -29.62 -7.74
C THR A 413 -4.06 -30.25 -6.37
N THR A 414 -3.93 -31.56 -6.33
CA THR A 414 -3.64 -32.33 -5.10
C THR A 414 -2.18 -32.78 -4.99
N ALA A 415 -1.45 -32.80 -6.10
CA ALA A 415 -0.04 -33.22 -6.16
C ALA A 415 0.90 -32.02 -5.96
N ILE A 416 0.89 -31.45 -4.76
CA ILE A 416 1.82 -30.39 -4.37
C ILE A 416 2.95 -30.99 -3.54
N ARG A 417 4.21 -30.63 -3.87
CA ARG A 417 5.37 -31.04 -3.08
C ARG A 417 5.28 -30.41 -1.69
N PRO A 418 5.40 -31.18 -0.61
CA PRO A 418 5.47 -30.62 0.73
C PRO A 418 6.67 -29.69 0.92
N TRP A 419 6.56 -28.76 1.87
CA TRP A 419 7.70 -27.93 2.29
C TRP A 419 8.78 -28.80 2.90
N ASP A 420 10.03 -28.61 2.51
CA ASP A 420 11.17 -29.43 2.93
C ASP A 420 12.12 -28.64 3.83
N GLU A 421 12.11 -28.95 5.11
CA GLU A 421 13.01 -28.36 6.14
C GLU A 421 14.15 -29.32 6.55
N SER A 422 14.39 -30.41 5.80
CA SER A 422 15.36 -31.45 6.18
C SER A 422 16.82 -30.96 6.21
N LYS A 423 17.10 -29.80 5.58
CA LYS A 423 18.45 -29.25 5.43
C LYS A 423 18.70 -27.98 6.25
N VAL A 424 17.72 -27.51 7.03
CA VAL A 424 17.84 -26.26 7.79
C VAL A 424 17.85 -26.56 9.30
N THR A 425 18.46 -25.63 10.05
CA THR A 425 18.56 -25.67 11.51
C THR A 425 17.86 -24.46 12.12
N ASP A 426 17.64 -24.47 13.43
CA ASP A 426 17.16 -23.28 14.14
C ASP A 426 18.28 -22.24 14.18
N SER A 427 17.92 -20.97 13.97
CA SER A 427 18.86 -19.88 14.10
C SER A 427 19.09 -19.55 15.58
N ASP A 428 20.33 -19.28 15.93
CA ASP A 428 20.79 -18.81 17.25
C ASP A 428 21.07 -17.28 17.27
N GLU A 429 21.02 -16.59 16.12
CA GLU A 429 21.35 -15.19 16.00
C GLU A 429 20.27 -14.35 15.29
N GLU A 430 19.26 -13.88 16.01
CA GLU A 430 18.27 -12.91 15.50
C GLU A 430 18.86 -11.50 15.23
N VAL A 431 20.01 -11.18 15.80
CA VAL A 431 20.65 -9.87 15.68
C VAL A 431 20.99 -9.52 14.24
N ILE A 432 21.37 -10.50 13.42
CA ILE A 432 21.70 -10.30 11.99
C ILE A 432 20.48 -9.80 11.22
N ILE A 433 19.33 -10.42 11.44
CA ILE A 433 18.07 -10.03 10.77
C ILE A 433 17.67 -8.61 11.14
N GLN A 434 17.76 -8.27 12.43
CA GLN A 434 17.42 -6.92 12.91
C GLN A 434 18.39 -5.87 12.39
N HIS A 435 19.69 -6.17 12.34
CA HIS A 435 20.70 -5.27 11.80
C HIS A 435 20.43 -4.97 10.31
N ASN A 436 20.26 -6.01 9.50
CA ASN A 436 20.00 -5.88 8.07
C ASN A 436 18.69 -5.16 7.77
N TRP A 437 17.69 -5.35 8.62
CA TRP A 437 16.42 -4.61 8.57
C TRP A 437 16.61 -3.11 8.77
N HIS A 438 17.38 -2.69 9.77
CA HIS A 438 17.67 -1.28 10.03
C HIS A 438 18.52 -0.66 8.93
N GLU A 439 19.58 -1.36 8.49
CA GLU A 439 20.45 -0.88 7.43
C GLU A 439 19.68 -0.67 6.12
N LEU A 440 18.85 -1.64 5.71
CA LEU A 440 18.04 -1.55 4.51
C LEU A 440 17.17 -0.29 4.52
N ARG A 441 16.39 -0.09 5.59
CA ARG A 441 15.46 1.03 5.71
C ARG A 441 16.16 2.38 5.77
N LEU A 442 17.33 2.44 6.42
CA LEU A 442 18.12 3.65 6.51
C LEU A 442 18.67 4.07 5.14
N PHE A 443 19.33 3.17 4.41
CA PHE A 443 19.87 3.57 3.10
C PHE A 443 18.77 3.81 2.05
N MET A 444 17.62 3.14 2.14
CA MET A 444 16.47 3.45 1.29
C MET A 444 15.96 4.85 1.57
N TRP A 445 15.90 5.27 2.83
CA TRP A 445 15.55 6.63 3.21
C TRP A 445 16.57 7.66 2.68
N ASP A 446 17.85 7.44 2.92
CA ASP A 446 18.90 8.40 2.60
C ASP A 446 19.19 8.54 1.10
N TYR A 447 19.11 7.42 0.34
CA TYR A 447 19.56 7.38 -1.06
C TYR A 447 18.44 7.23 -2.07
N VAL A 448 17.29 6.66 -1.69
CA VAL A 448 16.19 6.29 -2.58
C VAL A 448 14.88 7.01 -2.22
N GLY A 449 14.94 7.90 -1.23
CA GLY A 449 13.78 8.64 -0.70
C GLY A 449 13.20 9.66 -1.70
N ILE A 450 12.89 10.87 -1.19
CA ILE A 450 12.13 11.90 -1.93
C ILE A 450 12.96 12.53 -3.05
N VAL A 451 14.21 12.95 -2.75
CA VAL A 451 15.11 13.57 -3.72
C VAL A 451 16.23 12.61 -4.08
N ARG A 452 16.30 12.24 -5.34
CA ARG A 452 17.19 11.18 -5.87
C ARG A 452 18.31 11.75 -6.72
N THR A 453 19.39 10.99 -6.87
CA THR A 453 20.42 11.15 -7.90
C THR A 453 20.86 9.77 -8.38
N THR A 454 21.29 9.66 -9.64
CA THR A 454 21.80 8.41 -10.22
C THR A 454 22.89 7.79 -9.36
N LYS A 455 23.84 8.62 -8.90
CA LYS A 455 24.95 8.18 -8.04
C LYS A 455 24.48 7.58 -6.69
N ARG A 456 23.43 8.15 -6.07
CA ARG A 456 22.86 7.60 -4.83
C ARG A 456 22.12 6.29 -5.10
N LEU A 457 21.32 6.23 -6.18
CA LEU A 457 20.59 5.03 -6.58
C LEU A 457 21.54 3.85 -6.89
N GLU A 458 22.63 4.08 -7.64
CA GLU A 458 23.64 3.05 -7.91
C GLU A 458 24.36 2.57 -6.63
N ARG A 459 24.57 3.47 -5.68
CA ARG A 459 25.13 3.10 -4.37
C ARG A 459 24.17 2.22 -3.58
N ALA A 460 22.87 2.58 -3.57
CA ALA A 460 21.83 1.78 -2.92
C ALA A 460 21.68 0.41 -3.59
N LEU A 461 21.75 0.34 -4.94
CA LEU A 461 21.66 -0.93 -5.65
C LEU A 461 22.75 -1.91 -5.22
N ARG A 462 24.01 -1.46 -5.17
CA ARG A 462 25.13 -2.32 -4.71
C ARG A 462 24.94 -2.80 -3.27
N ARG A 463 24.35 -1.98 -2.38
CA ARG A 463 24.10 -2.39 -0.99
C ARG A 463 22.98 -3.42 -0.90
N VAL A 464 21.89 -3.22 -1.63
CA VAL A 464 20.78 -4.18 -1.60
C VAL A 464 21.15 -5.53 -2.21
N GLU A 465 22.00 -5.54 -3.24
CA GLU A 465 22.54 -6.78 -3.83
C GLU A 465 23.38 -7.57 -2.82
N LEU A 466 24.23 -6.88 -2.04
CA LEU A 466 25.00 -7.51 -0.96
C LEU A 466 24.08 -8.08 0.12
N LEU A 467 23.11 -7.30 0.60
CA LEU A 467 22.14 -7.78 1.59
C LEU A 467 21.32 -8.96 1.09
N GLN A 468 20.93 -8.97 -0.18
CA GLN A 468 20.21 -10.10 -0.77
C GLN A 468 21.04 -11.38 -0.79
N GLN A 469 22.36 -11.27 -1.02
CA GLN A 469 23.25 -12.42 -0.96
C GLN A 469 23.33 -12.97 0.47
N GLU A 470 23.53 -12.13 1.48
CA GLU A 470 23.56 -12.53 2.89
C GLU A 470 22.23 -13.16 3.33
N ILE A 471 21.11 -12.53 2.95
CA ILE A 471 19.76 -13.05 3.25
C ILE A 471 19.55 -14.41 2.58
N HIS A 472 20.03 -14.60 1.35
CA HIS A 472 19.91 -15.87 0.63
C HIS A 472 20.70 -16.98 1.32
N GLU A 473 21.93 -16.70 1.75
CA GLU A 473 22.75 -17.66 2.50
C GLU A 473 22.10 -18.03 3.83
N TYR A 474 21.55 -17.04 4.54
CA TYR A 474 20.84 -17.28 5.80
C TYR A 474 19.58 -18.11 5.59
N TYR A 475 18.77 -17.75 4.58
CA TYR A 475 17.52 -18.47 4.23
C TYR A 475 17.76 -19.92 3.82
N ALA A 476 18.91 -20.21 3.20
CA ALA A 476 19.27 -21.57 2.77
C ALA A 476 19.67 -22.49 3.94
N ASN A 477 20.11 -21.93 5.08
CA ASN A 477 20.66 -22.66 6.20
C ASN A 477 19.75 -22.73 7.43
N PHE A 478 18.82 -21.78 7.57
CA PHE A 478 18.00 -21.64 8.77
C PHE A 478 16.50 -21.76 8.47
N ARG A 479 15.74 -22.20 9.48
CA ARG A 479 14.28 -22.26 9.41
C ARG A 479 13.70 -20.88 9.20
N VAL A 480 12.60 -20.82 8.45
CA VAL A 480 11.89 -19.58 8.18
C VAL A 480 11.28 -19.01 9.45
N THR A 481 11.43 -17.69 9.62
CA THR A 481 10.73 -16.91 10.64
C THR A 481 10.03 -15.74 9.96
N SER A 482 9.06 -15.12 10.63
CA SER A 482 8.37 -13.94 10.07
C SER A 482 9.33 -12.81 9.73
N ASN A 483 10.29 -12.54 10.63
CA ASN A 483 11.28 -11.47 10.45
C ASN A 483 12.18 -11.73 9.23
N LEU A 484 12.63 -12.98 9.04
CA LEU A 484 13.43 -13.39 7.89
C LEU A 484 12.65 -13.26 6.58
N LEU A 485 11.39 -13.70 6.56
CA LEU A 485 10.52 -13.61 5.38
C LEU A 485 10.27 -12.15 4.98
N GLU A 486 9.97 -11.30 5.95
CA GLU A 486 9.77 -9.87 5.71
C GLU A 486 11.04 -9.17 5.23
N LEU A 487 12.20 -9.46 5.83
CA LEU A 487 13.48 -8.89 5.39
C LEU A 487 13.81 -9.31 3.95
N ARG A 488 13.62 -10.60 3.60
CA ARG A 488 13.80 -11.10 2.23
C ARG A 488 12.89 -10.37 1.24
N ASN A 489 11.62 -10.17 1.58
CA ASN A 489 10.67 -9.50 0.73
C ASN A 489 10.98 -8.00 0.60
N LEU A 490 11.33 -7.32 1.70
CA LEU A 490 11.74 -5.91 1.67
C LEU A 490 12.98 -5.68 0.83
N ALA A 491 14.00 -6.53 0.93
CA ALA A 491 15.21 -6.44 0.11
C ALA A 491 14.89 -6.62 -1.39
N GLN A 492 13.98 -7.54 -1.74
CA GLN A 492 13.50 -7.70 -3.12
C GLN A 492 12.76 -6.46 -3.61
N VAL A 493 11.84 -5.90 -2.82
CA VAL A 493 11.08 -4.70 -3.21
C VAL A 493 11.98 -3.48 -3.29
N ALA A 494 12.94 -3.32 -2.37
CA ALA A 494 13.96 -2.26 -2.44
C ALA A 494 14.72 -2.30 -3.77
N GLN A 495 15.15 -3.49 -4.21
CA GLN A 495 15.82 -3.66 -5.51
C GLN A 495 14.92 -3.21 -6.66
N LEU A 496 13.65 -3.61 -6.66
CA LEU A 496 12.68 -3.23 -7.71
C LEU A 496 12.45 -1.71 -7.75
N ILE A 497 12.32 -1.06 -6.59
CA ILE A 497 12.19 0.41 -6.50
C ILE A 497 13.44 1.10 -7.06
N ILE A 498 14.64 0.65 -6.67
CA ILE A 498 15.91 1.25 -7.11
C ILE A 498 16.09 1.06 -8.63
N GLN A 499 15.85 -0.13 -9.15
CA GLN A 499 15.98 -0.42 -10.58
C GLN A 499 15.00 0.40 -11.42
N SER A 500 13.74 0.52 -10.99
CA SER A 500 12.75 1.38 -11.64
C SER A 500 13.17 2.85 -11.62
N ALA A 501 13.66 3.34 -10.48
CA ALA A 501 14.15 4.72 -10.35
C ALA A 501 15.38 5.00 -11.22
N ILE A 502 16.30 4.04 -11.39
CA ILE A 502 17.46 4.16 -12.28
C ILE A 502 17.03 4.19 -13.75
N GLN A 503 16.02 3.43 -14.14
CA GLN A 503 15.53 3.41 -15.54
C GLN A 503 14.83 4.71 -15.93
N ARG A 504 14.11 5.37 -15.01
CA ARG A 504 13.39 6.62 -15.30
C ARG A 504 14.33 7.81 -15.35
N LYS A 505 14.54 8.34 -16.55
CA LYS A 505 15.44 9.48 -16.84
C LYS A 505 14.64 10.78 -17.00
N GLU A 506 13.77 11.07 -16.05
CA GLU A 506 12.95 12.28 -15.96
C GLU A 506 12.55 12.53 -14.50
N SER A 507 12.05 13.71 -14.18
CA SER A 507 11.28 13.99 -12.97
C SER A 507 9.81 14.11 -13.32
N ARG A 508 8.96 13.29 -12.68
CA ARG A 508 7.51 13.25 -12.92
C ARG A 508 6.79 12.78 -11.67
N GLY A 509 5.75 13.50 -11.25
CA GLY A 509 4.97 13.14 -10.06
C GLY A 509 5.87 12.93 -8.84
N LEU A 510 5.77 11.75 -8.24
CA LEU A 510 6.51 11.38 -7.04
C LEU A 510 7.98 11.01 -7.28
N HIS A 511 8.39 10.78 -8.51
CA HIS A 511 9.80 10.54 -8.84
C HIS A 511 10.50 11.87 -9.19
N TYR A 512 11.36 12.33 -8.29
CA TYR A 512 12.15 13.54 -8.49
C TYR A 512 13.65 13.22 -8.43
N THR A 513 14.38 13.58 -9.48
CA THR A 513 15.83 13.38 -9.56
C THR A 513 16.55 14.64 -10.02
N LEU A 514 17.64 14.98 -9.32
CA LEU A 514 18.45 16.16 -9.65
C LEU A 514 19.16 16.03 -10.98
N ASP A 515 19.44 14.80 -11.45
CA ASP A 515 20.17 14.58 -12.71
C ASP A 515 19.26 14.75 -13.94
N TYR A 516 17.95 14.61 -13.78
CA TYR A 516 16.95 14.74 -14.86
C TYR A 516 15.72 15.50 -14.33
N PRO A 517 15.82 16.84 -14.14
CA PRO A 517 14.76 17.61 -13.48
C PRO A 517 13.49 17.78 -14.32
N GLU A 518 13.60 17.67 -15.66
CA GLU A 518 12.50 17.91 -16.58
C GLU A 518 11.76 16.61 -16.93
N PRO A 519 10.43 16.66 -17.12
CA PRO A 519 9.67 15.52 -17.61
C PRO A 519 9.93 15.25 -19.09
N LEU A 520 9.96 14.00 -19.50
CA LEU A 520 10.02 13.62 -20.91
C LEU A 520 8.70 13.95 -21.62
N SER A 521 8.77 14.25 -22.91
CA SER A 521 7.59 14.55 -23.74
C SER A 521 6.64 13.34 -23.87
N GLN A 522 7.19 12.12 -23.86
CA GLN A 522 6.42 10.89 -23.85
C GLN A 522 6.49 10.26 -22.46
N SER A 523 5.34 10.07 -21.82
CA SER A 523 5.23 9.37 -20.55
C SER A 523 4.92 7.88 -20.80
N LEU A 524 5.79 7.01 -20.30
CA LEU A 524 5.62 5.56 -20.37
C LEU A 524 5.82 4.95 -18.98
N PRO A 525 5.08 3.89 -18.62
CA PRO A 525 5.33 3.17 -17.39
C PRO A 525 6.73 2.52 -17.40
N THR A 526 7.40 2.52 -16.24
CA THR A 526 8.62 1.74 -16.04
C THR A 526 8.22 0.31 -15.72
N ILE A 527 8.53 -0.63 -16.62
CA ILE A 527 8.19 -2.05 -16.44
C ILE A 527 9.46 -2.86 -16.21
N LEU A 528 9.48 -3.63 -15.13
CA LEU A 528 10.50 -4.62 -14.85
C LEU A 528 9.94 -6.02 -15.14
N THR A 529 10.76 -6.84 -15.80
CA THR A 529 10.40 -8.22 -16.20
C THR A 529 11.34 -9.19 -15.50
N PRO A 530 10.83 -10.16 -14.71
CA PRO A 530 11.66 -11.16 -14.06
C PRO A 530 12.18 -12.19 -15.07
N LYS A 531 13.31 -12.86 -14.74
CA LYS A 531 13.88 -13.93 -15.59
C LYS A 531 12.91 -15.08 -15.85
N ARG A 532 12.00 -15.37 -14.92
CA ARG A 532 10.97 -16.41 -15.02
C ARG A 532 9.66 -15.92 -15.63
N TYR A 533 9.67 -14.80 -16.34
CA TYR A 533 8.44 -14.31 -16.98
C TYR A 533 7.91 -15.32 -18.00
N PRO A 534 6.60 -15.70 -17.95
CA PRO A 534 6.03 -16.73 -18.83
C PRO A 534 6.12 -16.43 -20.32
N GLY A 535 6.29 -15.17 -20.70
CA GLY A 535 6.48 -14.73 -22.08
C GLY A 535 7.94 -14.60 -22.49
N SER A 536 8.91 -15.02 -21.68
CA SER A 536 10.33 -14.95 -22.04
C SER A 536 10.69 -15.98 -23.10
N LYS A 537 11.61 -15.62 -24.02
CA LYS A 537 12.05 -16.54 -25.08
C LYS A 537 12.89 -17.72 -24.56
N GLU A 538 13.30 -17.69 -23.29
CA GLU A 538 14.09 -18.79 -22.68
C GLU A 538 13.20 -19.98 -22.28
N ASP A 539 11.88 -19.81 -22.22
CA ASP A 539 10.91 -20.88 -21.92
C ASP A 539 10.34 -21.54 -23.19
N GLN A 540 10.78 -21.15 -24.41
CA GLN A 540 10.47 -21.77 -25.69
C GLN A 540 11.63 -22.64 -26.20
#